data_c762f1eb3ac6ebfb51bb79995dd6ae86
#
_entry.id   c762f1eb3ac6ebfb51bb79995dd6ae86
#
_cell.length_a   1.000
_cell.length_b   1.000
_cell.length_c   1.000
_cell.angle_alpha   90.00
_cell.angle_beta   90.00
_cell.angle_gamma   90.00
#
_symmetry.space_group_name_H-M   'P 1'
#
loop_
_entity.id
_entity.type
_entity.pdbx_description
1 polymer ?
#
loop_
_entity_poly.entity_id
_entity_poly.type
_entity_poly.pdbx_seq_one_letter_code
_entity_poly.pdbx_strand_id
1 'polypeptide(L)'
;TRDEVTDRAAAEGDTVDIDYVGTIDGAEFDGGSATGASLELGSGSYIGAEGDYQGFEEQIIGHNTGEEFDITVKFPADYQNTEVADKVAQFHITLNGIYLLSTPELTDEWVQQNSTKSKTVEEFRKEIRDNMENSNEESYKSTLRQEVLEALMEQVEVKKLPQDQVDEEYQSIDE
;
A
#
# COMPACT_ATOMS: atom_id res chain seq x y z
N THR A 1 5.90 7.75 16.63
CA THR A 1 5.51 9.16 16.88
C THR A 1 5.74 9.96 15.60
N ARG A 2 4.95 11.00 15.40
CA ARG A 2 5.06 11.93 14.28
C ARG A 2 5.60 13.23 14.86
N ASP A 3 6.89 13.48 14.65
CA ASP A 3 7.57 14.65 15.19
C ASP A 3 7.71 15.69 14.07
N GLU A 4 7.21 16.91 14.29
CA GLU A 4 7.26 17.99 13.30
C GLU A 4 8.68 18.52 13.17
N VAL A 5 9.15 18.66 11.93
CA VAL A 5 10.47 19.21 11.59
C VAL A 5 10.29 20.64 11.10
N THR A 6 10.82 21.60 11.86
CA THR A 6 10.67 23.04 11.57
C THR A 6 12.00 23.75 11.34
N ASP A 7 13.11 23.05 11.50
CA ASP A 7 14.47 23.63 11.52
C ASP A 7 15.31 23.30 10.27
N ARG A 8 14.76 22.53 9.36
CA ARG A 8 15.41 22.15 8.10
C ARG A 8 14.43 21.89 6.97
N ALA A 9 14.92 21.88 5.76
CA ALA A 9 14.18 21.45 4.58
C ALA A 9 13.86 19.95 4.58
N ALA A 10 12.88 19.55 3.80
CA ALA A 10 12.48 18.17 3.57
C ALA A 10 13.62 17.33 3.02
N ALA A 11 13.78 16.13 3.55
CA ALA A 11 14.80 15.17 3.18
C ALA A 11 14.18 13.80 2.88
N GLU A 12 14.95 12.93 2.23
CA GLU A 12 14.56 11.54 2.01
C GLU A 12 14.25 10.83 3.33
N GLY A 13 13.14 10.10 3.38
CA GLY A 13 12.63 9.43 4.58
C GLY A 13 11.72 10.30 5.46
N ASP A 14 11.60 11.59 5.18
CA ASP A 14 10.60 12.42 5.86
C ASP A 14 9.20 12.15 5.32
N THR A 15 8.21 12.29 6.17
CA THR A 15 6.81 12.36 5.74
C THR A 15 6.39 13.80 5.61
N VAL A 16 5.88 14.18 4.46
CA VAL A 16 5.40 15.53 4.19
C VAL A 16 3.87 15.55 4.09
N ASP A 17 3.29 16.69 4.46
CA ASP A 17 1.88 17.03 4.26
C ASP A 17 1.83 18.09 3.18
N ILE A 18 1.16 17.79 2.06
CA ILE A 18 1.12 18.64 0.88
C ILE A 18 -0.29 18.83 0.35
N ASP A 19 -0.51 20.00 -0.22
CA ASP A 19 -1.60 20.23 -1.17
C ASP A 19 -0.99 20.28 -2.56
N TYR A 20 -1.67 19.70 -3.54
CA TYR A 20 -1.21 19.80 -4.91
C TYR A 20 -2.35 19.90 -5.92
N VAL A 21 -2.08 20.60 -7.02
CA VAL A 21 -2.96 20.69 -8.17
C VAL A 21 -2.15 20.40 -9.43
N GLY A 22 -2.49 19.32 -10.11
CA GLY A 22 -1.85 18.89 -11.35
C GLY A 22 -2.59 19.33 -12.60
N THR A 23 -1.85 19.75 -13.60
CA THR A 23 -2.37 20.13 -14.91
C THR A 23 -1.58 19.46 -16.03
N ILE A 24 -2.28 19.12 -17.12
CA ILE A 24 -1.70 18.68 -18.39
C ILE A 24 -2.17 19.65 -19.46
N ASP A 25 -1.23 20.25 -20.19
CA ASP A 25 -1.51 21.29 -21.20
C ASP A 25 -2.35 22.46 -20.64
N GLY A 26 -2.20 22.76 -19.33
CA GLY A 26 -2.91 23.83 -18.63
C GLY A 26 -4.33 23.48 -18.19
N ALA A 27 -4.78 22.24 -18.34
CA ALA A 27 -6.06 21.75 -17.87
C ALA A 27 -5.88 20.76 -16.71
N GLU A 28 -6.66 20.92 -15.66
CA GLU A 28 -6.72 19.94 -14.56
C GLU A 28 -7.26 18.60 -15.07
N PHE A 29 -6.83 17.50 -14.45
CA PHE A 29 -7.27 16.14 -14.79
C PHE A 29 -7.75 15.40 -13.53
N ASP A 30 -8.58 14.40 -13.76
CA ASP A 30 -9.16 13.62 -12.66
C ASP A 30 -8.08 12.84 -11.88
N GLY A 31 -8.10 12.99 -10.55
CA GLY A 31 -7.06 12.46 -9.66
C GLY A 31 -5.76 13.28 -9.62
N GLY A 32 -5.69 14.40 -10.32
CA GLY A 32 -4.52 15.29 -10.36
C GLY A 32 -4.39 16.23 -9.18
N SER A 33 -5.38 16.34 -8.27
CA SER A 33 -5.35 17.25 -7.14
C SER A 33 -5.71 16.59 -5.83
N ALA A 34 -5.07 17.02 -4.75
CA ALA A 34 -5.42 16.64 -3.39
C ALA A 34 -5.04 17.72 -2.39
N THR A 35 -5.70 17.70 -1.22
CA THR A 35 -5.42 18.58 -0.09
C THR A 35 -5.13 17.74 1.14
N GLY A 36 -4.08 18.09 1.90
CA GLY A 36 -3.66 17.36 3.09
C GLY A 36 -3.15 15.95 2.77
N ALA A 37 -2.53 15.76 1.63
CA ALA A 37 -1.95 14.48 1.24
C ALA A 37 -0.68 14.20 2.04
N SER A 38 -0.62 13.04 2.69
CA SER A 38 0.56 12.60 3.43
C SER A 38 1.41 11.68 2.55
N LEU A 39 2.68 12.02 2.38
CA LEU A 39 3.63 11.36 1.50
C LEU A 39 4.97 11.14 2.19
N GLU A 40 5.49 9.92 2.16
CA GLU A 40 6.87 9.61 2.60
C GLU A 40 7.81 9.78 1.40
N LEU A 41 8.79 10.70 1.55
CA LEU A 41 9.76 10.99 0.50
C LEU A 41 10.76 9.84 0.33
N GLY A 42 10.90 9.37 -0.89
CA GLY A 42 11.73 8.20 -1.22
C GLY A 42 10.98 6.86 -1.16
N SER A 43 9.67 6.87 -0.87
CA SER A 43 8.84 5.65 -0.86
C SER A 43 8.57 5.08 -2.26
N GLY A 44 8.65 5.90 -3.31
CA GLY A 44 8.26 5.54 -4.67
C GLY A 44 6.76 5.33 -4.84
N SER A 45 5.95 5.90 -3.94
CA SER A 45 4.48 5.76 -3.96
C SER A 45 3.82 6.67 -4.99
N TYR A 46 4.51 7.72 -5.41
CA TYR A 46 4.06 8.67 -6.43
C TYR A 46 4.81 8.42 -7.75
N ILE A 47 4.64 9.35 -8.70
CA ILE A 47 5.23 9.24 -10.04
C ILE A 47 6.76 9.28 -9.91
N GLY A 48 7.42 8.21 -10.31
CA GLY A 48 8.89 8.11 -10.34
C GLY A 48 9.52 8.91 -11.46
N ALA A 49 10.84 8.94 -11.50
CA ALA A 49 11.61 9.56 -12.58
C ALA A 49 11.36 8.83 -13.91
N GLU A 50 11.10 9.59 -14.99
CA GLU A 50 10.85 9.03 -16.31
C GLU A 50 11.60 9.86 -17.38
N GLY A 51 12.57 9.23 -18.04
CA GLY A 51 13.42 9.87 -19.04
C GLY A 51 14.25 11.00 -18.44
N ASP A 52 14.06 12.22 -18.93
CA ASP A 52 14.75 13.43 -18.44
C ASP A 52 14.01 14.14 -17.28
N TYR A 53 12.90 13.58 -16.81
CA TYR A 53 12.08 14.15 -15.74
C TYR A 53 12.38 13.45 -14.41
N GLN A 54 12.59 14.26 -13.36
CA GLN A 54 12.72 13.76 -11.98
C GLN A 54 11.38 13.28 -11.45
N GLY A 55 11.41 12.38 -10.48
CA GLY A 55 10.22 11.90 -9.80
C GLY A 55 9.53 12.99 -8.98
N PHE A 56 8.24 12.75 -8.68
CA PHE A 56 7.42 13.67 -7.89
C PHE A 56 8.03 13.92 -6.50
N GLU A 57 8.41 12.84 -5.80
CA GLU A 57 8.98 12.89 -4.45
C GLU A 57 10.35 13.56 -4.42
N GLU A 58 11.19 13.27 -5.43
CA GLU A 58 12.53 13.81 -5.54
C GLU A 58 12.57 15.35 -5.66
N GLN A 59 11.55 15.93 -6.32
CA GLN A 59 11.46 17.37 -6.51
C GLN A 59 10.96 18.13 -5.28
N ILE A 60 10.37 17.44 -4.30
CA ILE A 60 9.94 18.03 -3.00
C ILE A 60 11.12 18.14 -2.04
N ILE A 61 12.12 17.27 -2.17
CA ILE A 61 13.31 17.28 -1.32
C ILE A 61 14.04 18.62 -1.46
N GLY A 62 14.38 19.24 -0.33
CA GLY A 62 15.06 20.52 -0.25
C GLY A 62 14.14 21.73 -0.07
N HIS A 63 12.82 21.57 -0.15
CA HIS A 63 11.86 22.62 0.14
C HIS A 63 11.51 22.69 1.63
N ASN A 64 11.10 23.86 2.09
CA ASN A 64 10.75 24.12 3.49
C ASN A 64 9.23 24.16 3.68
N THR A 65 8.79 23.93 4.91
CA THR A 65 7.39 24.09 5.30
C THR A 65 6.89 25.49 4.96
N GLY A 66 5.72 25.57 4.35
CA GLY A 66 5.07 26.81 3.89
C GLY A 66 5.51 27.29 2.52
N GLU A 67 6.41 26.59 1.82
CA GLU A 67 6.78 26.93 0.47
C GLU A 67 5.72 26.45 -0.55
N GLU A 68 5.52 27.28 -1.58
CA GLU A 68 4.74 26.95 -2.78
C GLU A 68 5.69 26.89 -3.96
N PHE A 69 5.61 25.83 -4.74
CA PHE A 69 6.50 25.61 -5.89
C PHE A 69 5.84 24.72 -6.94
N ASP A 70 6.39 24.81 -8.16
CA ASP A 70 5.92 24.01 -9.29
C ASP A 70 6.92 22.88 -9.58
N ILE A 71 6.42 21.68 -9.81
CA ILE A 71 7.21 20.56 -10.30
C ILE A 71 6.67 20.06 -11.63
N THR A 72 7.53 19.39 -12.39
CA THR A 72 7.14 18.78 -13.66
C THR A 72 7.53 17.31 -13.65
N VAL A 73 6.55 16.45 -13.90
CA VAL A 73 6.75 15.00 -13.97
C VAL A 73 6.23 14.46 -15.28
N LYS A 74 6.74 13.31 -15.69
CA LYS A 74 6.23 12.57 -16.84
C LYS A 74 5.60 11.26 -16.34
N PHE A 75 4.36 11.02 -16.76
CA PHE A 75 3.70 9.72 -16.49
C PHE A 75 4.33 8.63 -17.35
N PRO A 76 4.58 7.42 -16.79
CA PRO A 76 5.03 6.28 -17.57
C PRO A 76 4.03 5.91 -18.68
N ALA A 77 4.52 5.34 -19.77
CA ALA A 77 3.66 4.93 -20.89
C ALA A 77 2.69 3.80 -20.53
N ASP A 78 3.01 3.00 -19.53
CA ASP A 78 2.20 1.90 -18.99
C ASP A 78 1.37 2.30 -17.76
N TYR A 79 1.21 3.61 -17.52
CA TYR A 79 0.42 4.08 -16.38
C TYR A 79 -1.04 3.63 -16.49
N GLN A 80 -1.62 3.21 -15.37
CA GLN A 80 -2.96 2.59 -15.33
C GLN A 80 -4.07 3.47 -15.91
N ASN A 81 -3.97 4.79 -15.71
CA ASN A 81 -4.88 5.75 -16.35
C ASN A 81 -4.33 6.15 -17.73
N THR A 82 -4.94 5.60 -18.78
CA THR A 82 -4.53 5.83 -20.18
C THR A 82 -4.73 7.26 -20.64
N GLU A 83 -5.52 8.08 -19.94
CA GLU A 83 -5.75 9.49 -20.28
C GLU A 83 -4.54 10.36 -19.97
N VAL A 84 -3.72 9.95 -19.00
CA VAL A 84 -2.51 10.66 -18.56
C VAL A 84 -1.22 9.94 -18.92
N ALA A 85 -1.29 8.67 -19.35
CA ALA A 85 -0.13 7.86 -19.73
C ALA A 85 0.72 8.57 -20.81
N ASP A 86 2.06 8.51 -20.64
CA ASP A 86 3.08 9.15 -21.51
C ASP A 86 2.99 10.69 -21.61
N LYS A 87 2.13 11.34 -20.78
CA LYS A 87 1.98 12.79 -20.76
C LYS A 87 2.86 13.44 -19.70
N VAL A 88 3.23 14.69 -19.97
CA VAL A 88 3.92 15.57 -19.02
C VAL A 88 2.87 16.36 -18.25
N ALA A 89 2.94 16.32 -16.93
CA ALA A 89 2.10 17.09 -16.03
C ALA A 89 2.91 18.08 -15.21
N GLN A 90 2.33 19.24 -14.96
CA GLN A 90 2.84 20.23 -14.03
C GLN A 90 1.99 20.19 -12.77
N PHE A 91 2.63 20.15 -11.61
CA PHE A 91 1.97 20.18 -10.32
C PHE A 91 2.40 21.43 -9.56
N HIS A 92 1.42 22.20 -9.13
CA HIS A 92 1.60 23.25 -8.15
C HIS A 92 1.46 22.65 -6.77
N ILE A 93 2.47 22.75 -5.92
CA ILE A 93 2.56 22.11 -4.61
C ILE A 93 2.67 23.18 -3.52
N THR A 94 1.90 23.00 -2.45
CA THR A 94 2.06 23.71 -1.18
C THR A 94 2.54 22.71 -0.13
N LEU A 95 3.71 22.94 0.45
CA LEU A 95 4.28 22.10 1.51
C LEU A 95 3.78 22.56 2.89
N ASN A 96 2.75 21.91 3.42
CA ASN A 96 2.10 22.28 4.66
C ASN A 96 2.89 21.91 5.92
N GLY A 97 3.64 20.80 5.87
CA GLY A 97 4.42 20.33 7.00
C GLY A 97 5.40 19.22 6.65
N ILE A 98 6.46 19.13 7.44
CA ILE A 98 7.48 18.09 7.36
C ILE A 98 7.49 17.34 8.69
N TYR A 99 7.50 16.02 8.63
CA TYR A 99 7.42 15.17 9.82
C TYR A 99 8.43 14.03 9.73
N LEU A 100 9.09 13.76 10.83
CA LEU A 100 9.89 12.56 11.00
C LEU A 100 9.00 11.48 11.64
N LEU A 101 8.78 10.38 10.92
CA LEU A 101 8.13 9.20 11.49
C LEU A 101 9.19 8.39 12.26
N SER A 102 9.27 8.61 13.57
CA SER A 102 10.08 7.75 14.43
C SER A 102 9.24 6.54 14.85
N THR A 103 9.69 5.35 14.47
CA THR A 103 9.18 4.12 15.07
C THR A 103 9.68 4.08 16.51
N PRO A 104 8.80 4.12 17.53
CA PRO A 104 9.25 3.99 18.90
C PRO A 104 9.99 2.66 19.07
N GLU A 105 11.08 2.69 19.85
CA GLU A 105 11.76 1.45 20.19
C GLU A 105 10.77 0.49 20.86
N LEU A 106 10.79 -0.75 20.42
CA LEU A 106 9.97 -1.80 21.00
C LEU A 106 10.53 -2.12 22.39
N THR A 107 9.89 -1.61 23.44
CA THR A 107 10.27 -1.82 24.84
C THR A 107 9.36 -2.82 25.54
N ASP A 108 9.80 -3.38 26.65
CA ASP A 108 8.99 -4.28 27.46
C ASP A 108 7.76 -3.58 28.02
N GLU A 109 7.84 -2.27 28.35
CA GLU A 109 6.70 -1.47 28.77
C GLU A 109 5.66 -1.35 27.67
N TRP A 110 6.11 -1.13 26.42
CA TRP A 110 5.20 -1.07 25.28
C TRP A 110 4.50 -2.42 25.09
N VAL A 111 5.23 -3.53 25.19
CA VAL A 111 4.65 -4.88 25.07
C VAL A 111 3.62 -5.14 26.14
N GLN A 112 3.88 -4.77 27.40
CA GLN A 112 2.93 -4.94 28.50
C GLN A 112 1.64 -4.15 28.34
N GLN A 113 1.69 -3.00 27.67
CA GLN A 113 0.52 -2.17 27.39
C GLN A 113 -0.29 -2.67 26.19
N ASN A 114 0.34 -3.33 25.22
CA ASN A 114 -0.25 -3.66 23.92
C ASN A 114 -0.46 -5.18 23.69
N SER A 115 0.17 -6.04 24.49
CA SER A 115 -0.03 -7.50 24.44
C SER A 115 -0.71 -8.02 25.70
N THR A 116 -1.66 -8.93 25.52
CA THR A 116 -2.31 -9.64 26.62
C THR A 116 -1.57 -10.91 27.02
N LYS A 117 -0.68 -11.43 26.17
CA LYS A 117 0.03 -12.70 26.35
C LYS A 117 1.50 -12.52 26.70
N SER A 118 2.18 -11.61 26.01
CA SER A 118 3.61 -11.36 26.14
C SER A 118 3.87 -10.19 27.08
N LYS A 119 4.95 -10.25 27.86
CA LYS A 119 5.38 -9.21 28.80
C LYS A 119 6.73 -8.59 28.45
N THR A 120 7.50 -9.26 27.60
CA THR A 120 8.81 -8.80 27.15
C THR A 120 8.85 -8.76 25.63
N VAL A 121 9.76 -7.97 25.08
CA VAL A 121 10.01 -7.88 23.64
C VAL A 121 10.39 -9.25 23.05
N GLU A 122 11.15 -10.04 23.79
CA GLU A 122 11.56 -11.38 23.34
C GLU A 122 10.36 -12.33 23.24
N GLU A 123 9.51 -12.35 24.27
CA GLU A 123 8.26 -13.14 24.26
C GLU A 123 7.33 -12.70 23.14
N PHE A 124 7.20 -11.38 22.91
CA PHE A 124 6.37 -10.83 21.86
C PHE A 124 6.86 -11.20 20.46
N ARG A 125 8.16 -11.10 20.23
CA ARG A 125 8.77 -11.56 18.96
C ARG A 125 8.56 -13.05 18.72
N LYS A 126 8.63 -13.86 19.79
CA LYS A 126 8.36 -15.30 19.70
C LYS A 126 6.89 -15.54 19.39
N GLU A 127 5.97 -14.87 20.08
CA GLU A 127 4.52 -14.97 19.84
C GLU A 127 4.17 -14.66 18.38
N ILE A 128 4.72 -13.55 17.83
CA ILE A 128 4.50 -13.17 16.43
C ILE A 128 5.04 -14.26 15.49
N ARG A 129 6.25 -14.77 15.74
CA ARG A 129 6.84 -15.83 14.92
C ARG A 129 5.99 -17.10 14.95
N ASP A 130 5.60 -17.56 16.12
CA ASP A 130 4.75 -18.75 16.29
C ASP A 130 3.40 -18.57 15.57
N ASN A 131 2.81 -17.37 15.64
CA ASN A 131 1.56 -17.06 14.94
C ASN A 131 1.75 -17.08 13.41
N MET A 132 2.84 -16.51 12.90
CA MET A 132 3.15 -16.51 11.47
C MET A 132 3.45 -17.94 10.96
N GLU A 133 4.20 -18.74 11.72
CA GLU A 133 4.49 -20.14 11.39
C GLU A 133 3.21 -20.98 11.34
N ASN A 134 2.34 -20.84 12.35
CA ASN A 134 1.04 -21.53 12.38
C ASN A 134 0.13 -21.10 11.22
N SER A 135 0.05 -19.80 10.93
CA SER A 135 -0.75 -19.29 9.81
C SER A 135 -0.23 -19.81 8.47
N ASN A 136 1.08 -19.84 8.29
CA ASN A 136 1.72 -20.36 7.08
C ASN A 136 1.48 -21.87 6.94
N GLU A 137 1.58 -22.63 8.04
CA GLU A 137 1.32 -24.08 8.05
C GLU A 137 -0.15 -24.40 7.70
N GLU A 138 -1.11 -23.65 8.25
CA GLU A 138 -2.53 -23.82 7.92
C GLU A 138 -2.83 -23.43 6.46
N SER A 139 -2.24 -22.35 5.97
CA SER A 139 -2.34 -21.96 4.56
C SER A 139 -1.77 -23.03 3.63
N TYR A 140 -0.59 -23.57 3.95
CA TYR A 140 0.03 -24.65 3.18
C TYR A 140 -0.84 -25.91 3.18
N LYS A 141 -1.38 -26.33 4.33
CA LYS A 141 -2.28 -27.48 4.43
C LYS A 141 -3.55 -27.27 3.60
N SER A 142 -4.10 -26.05 3.59
CA SER A 142 -5.28 -25.70 2.79
C SER A 142 -4.98 -25.82 1.29
N THR A 143 -3.88 -25.26 0.83
CA THR A 143 -3.45 -25.35 -0.57
C THR A 143 -3.21 -26.81 -0.98
N LEU A 144 -2.50 -27.57 -0.16
CA LEU A 144 -2.24 -28.99 -0.42
C LEU A 144 -3.52 -29.83 -0.51
N ARG A 145 -4.52 -29.55 0.38
CA ARG A 145 -5.82 -30.21 0.31
C ARG A 145 -6.55 -29.91 -0.99
N GLN A 146 -6.48 -28.68 -1.45
CA GLN A 146 -7.10 -28.26 -2.71
C GLN A 146 -6.44 -28.93 -3.90
N GLU A 147 -5.11 -28.93 -3.97
CA GLU A 147 -4.34 -29.60 -5.04
C GLU A 147 -4.62 -31.11 -5.09
N VAL A 148 -4.68 -31.77 -3.91
CA VAL A 148 -5.02 -33.20 -3.86
C VAL A 148 -6.46 -33.45 -4.30
N LEU A 149 -7.40 -32.57 -3.94
CA LEU A 149 -8.80 -32.70 -4.36
C LEU A 149 -8.93 -32.51 -5.88
N GLU A 150 -8.26 -31.51 -6.46
CA GLU A 150 -8.23 -31.27 -7.90
C GLU A 150 -7.64 -32.49 -8.65
N ALA A 151 -6.51 -33.02 -8.20
CA ALA A 151 -5.89 -34.20 -8.78
C ALA A 151 -6.76 -35.46 -8.66
N LEU A 152 -7.54 -35.59 -7.58
CA LEU A 152 -8.50 -36.67 -7.44
C LEU A 152 -9.71 -36.49 -8.38
N MET A 153 -10.20 -35.26 -8.54
CA MET A 153 -11.31 -34.98 -9.44
C MET A 153 -10.94 -35.25 -10.92
N GLU A 154 -9.70 -35.00 -11.32
CA GLU A 154 -9.21 -35.34 -12.66
C GLU A 154 -9.19 -36.86 -12.92
N GLN A 155 -9.04 -37.70 -11.88
CA GLN A 155 -8.99 -39.16 -11.98
C GLN A 155 -10.34 -39.83 -11.78
N VAL A 156 -11.36 -39.13 -11.32
CA VAL A 156 -12.70 -39.66 -11.03
C VAL A 156 -13.60 -39.49 -12.25
N GLU A 157 -13.96 -40.58 -12.87
CA GLU A 157 -15.01 -40.64 -13.89
C GLU A 157 -16.39 -40.77 -13.25
N VAL A 158 -17.20 -39.73 -13.28
CA VAL A 158 -18.59 -39.76 -12.75
C VAL A 158 -19.45 -40.52 -13.76
N LYS A 159 -19.68 -41.80 -13.52
CA LYS A 159 -20.46 -42.67 -14.43
C LYS A 159 -21.98 -42.43 -14.34
N LYS A 160 -22.48 -41.94 -13.23
CA LYS A 160 -23.90 -41.62 -13.03
C LYS A 160 -24.07 -40.67 -11.83
N LEU A 161 -24.75 -39.57 -12.06
CA LEU A 161 -25.25 -38.72 -10.98
C LEU A 161 -26.57 -39.27 -10.47
N PRO A 162 -26.76 -39.50 -9.15
CA PRO A 162 -28.07 -39.84 -8.59
C PRO A 162 -29.00 -38.64 -8.77
N GLN A 163 -29.97 -38.79 -9.68
CA GLN A 163 -30.87 -37.70 -10.10
C GLN A 163 -31.74 -37.14 -8.93
N ASP A 164 -32.10 -38.02 -8.02
CA ASP A 164 -32.83 -37.70 -6.81
C ASP A 164 -32.07 -36.71 -5.89
N GLN A 165 -30.77 -36.88 -5.73
CA GLN A 165 -29.93 -35.93 -4.94
C GLN A 165 -29.69 -34.61 -5.67
N VAL A 166 -29.60 -34.64 -7.00
CA VAL A 166 -29.48 -33.41 -7.83
C VAL A 166 -30.78 -32.61 -7.73
N ASP A 167 -31.93 -33.27 -7.77
CA ASP A 167 -33.24 -32.62 -7.72
C ASP A 167 -33.52 -32.01 -6.32
N GLU A 168 -33.07 -32.66 -5.23
CA GLU A 168 -33.12 -32.14 -3.86
C GLU A 168 -32.26 -30.89 -3.69
N GLU A 169 -31.03 -30.88 -4.25
CA GLU A 169 -30.13 -29.74 -4.15
C GLU A 169 -30.63 -28.54 -4.97
N TYR A 170 -31.21 -28.78 -6.15
CA TYR A 170 -31.86 -27.71 -6.93
C TYR A 170 -33.03 -27.07 -6.22
N GLN A 171 -33.83 -27.84 -5.48
CA GLN A 171 -34.94 -27.29 -4.70
C GLN A 171 -34.49 -26.45 -3.49
N SER A 172 -33.31 -26.75 -2.92
CA SER A 172 -32.74 -25.99 -1.80
C SER A 172 -32.14 -24.64 -2.19
N ILE A 173 -31.89 -24.41 -3.48
CA ILE A 173 -31.32 -23.15 -4.01
C ILE A 173 -32.45 -22.16 -4.34
N ASP A 174 -33.68 -22.62 -4.58
CA ASP A 174 -34.85 -21.79 -4.95
C ASP A 174 -35.71 -21.33 -3.74
N GLU A 175 -35.33 -21.66 -2.50
CA GLU A 175 -35.89 -21.15 -1.24
C GLU A 175 -34.98 -20.09 -0.59
#